data_c457309d43c1b3a89e2b53e526c19efc
#
_entry.id   c457309d43c1b3a89e2b53e526c19efc
#
_cell.length_a   1.000
_cell.length_b   1.000
_cell.length_c   1.000
_cell.angle_alpha   90.00
_cell.angle_beta   90.00
_cell.angle_gamma   90.00
#
_symmetry.space_group_name_H-M   'P 1'
#
loop_
_entity.id
_entity.type
_entity.pdbx_description
1 polymer ?
#
loop_
_entity_poly.entity_id
_entity_poly.type
_entity_poly.pdbx_seq_one_letter_code
_entity_poly.pdbx_strand_id
1 'polypeptide(L)'
;MRLIHTSDQHLRPDRPLCRTDIDWIETQHTMLQFIVDKANELKADITIGGDLFDVPRVPPLIVSMFLKTIKYLNGNCYIIAGNHCLPWHKQENLMDSSMGIISSLNDKKIIYLPCDEANIDGRFEHSAQINDEIVLVHTLTFPTKDDIPYGSNATYSLQLLDKYPKCKFILTGDMHSSFVFRDKDRYVINPGCTTIQTADMLDYKPKAYFIDTGARIDVSTLQDKETVYRYGEPTIEAIELPNDRTLLTDSHLKEKKDRDSRIDSFIQTVKNNGKMTLSFEDNLRKAMETGGLSQDIISILEEIRSEE
;
A
#
# COMPACT_ATOMS: atom_id res chain seq x y z
N MET A 1 -25.20 0.26 4.12
CA MET A 1 -24.28 -0.32 3.11
C MET A 1 -23.27 -1.18 3.84
N ARG A 2 -22.89 -2.33 3.26
CA ARG A 2 -21.86 -3.20 3.82
C ARG A 2 -20.65 -3.19 2.89
N LEU A 3 -19.48 -2.97 3.45
CA LEU A 3 -18.22 -2.84 2.70
C LEU A 3 -17.14 -3.69 3.36
N ILE A 4 -16.25 -4.27 2.55
CA ILE A 4 -14.90 -4.62 2.98
C ILE A 4 -13.95 -3.61 2.36
N HIS A 5 -13.32 -2.81 3.21
CA HIS A 5 -12.33 -1.83 2.80
C HIS A 5 -10.92 -2.40 2.83
N THR A 6 -10.25 -2.32 1.69
CA THR A 6 -8.84 -2.69 1.48
C THR A 6 -8.12 -1.58 0.73
N SER A 7 -6.79 -1.55 0.79
CA SER A 7 -5.94 -0.64 0.03
C SER A 7 -4.54 -1.25 -0.14
N ASP A 8 -3.72 -0.64 -0.95
CA ASP A 8 -2.28 -0.92 -1.02
C ASP A 8 -1.96 -2.41 -1.22
N GLN A 9 -2.62 -3.03 -2.22
CA GLN A 9 -2.37 -4.41 -2.60
C GLN A 9 -1.00 -4.57 -3.25
N HIS A 10 -0.53 -3.56 -3.98
CA HIS A 10 0.74 -3.54 -4.70
C HIS A 10 1.00 -4.82 -5.49
N LEU A 11 0.00 -5.23 -6.29
CA LEU A 11 0.11 -6.45 -7.09
C LEU A 11 1.25 -6.32 -8.09
N ARG A 12 2.16 -7.31 -8.08
CA ARG A 12 3.39 -7.31 -8.86
C ARG A 12 3.85 -8.72 -9.21
N PRO A 13 4.60 -8.92 -10.32
CA PRO A 13 5.11 -10.24 -10.68
C PRO A 13 6.28 -10.69 -9.79
N ASP A 14 7.11 -9.72 -9.34
CA ASP A 14 8.35 -9.99 -8.67
C ASP A 14 8.15 -10.11 -7.16
N ARG A 15 8.72 -11.16 -6.57
CA ARG A 15 8.67 -11.37 -5.13
C ARG A 15 9.51 -10.32 -4.40
N PRO A 16 8.97 -9.64 -3.38
CA PRO A 16 9.72 -8.70 -2.54
C PRO A 16 10.91 -9.38 -1.82
N LEU A 17 12.00 -8.65 -1.61
CA LEU A 17 13.21 -9.17 -0.97
C LEU A 17 13.00 -9.68 0.46
N CYS A 18 12.01 -9.14 1.17
CA CYS A 18 11.65 -9.59 2.52
C CYS A 18 10.79 -10.86 2.54
N ARG A 19 10.56 -11.52 1.41
CA ARG A 19 9.71 -12.70 1.30
C ARG A 19 10.47 -13.89 0.69
N THR A 20 10.03 -15.09 1.08
CA THR A 20 10.61 -16.37 0.62
C THR A 20 9.58 -17.26 -0.07
N ASP A 21 8.42 -16.73 -0.45
CA ASP A 21 7.37 -17.47 -1.16
C ASP A 21 7.92 -18.16 -2.40
N ILE A 22 7.52 -19.40 -2.62
CA ILE A 22 7.89 -20.18 -3.82
C ILE A 22 7.14 -19.62 -5.02
N ASP A 23 5.84 -19.30 -4.85
CA ASP A 23 4.99 -18.68 -5.86
C ASP A 23 4.34 -17.41 -5.30
N TRP A 24 4.96 -16.27 -5.59
CA TRP A 24 4.47 -14.95 -5.13
C TRP A 24 3.14 -14.57 -5.79
N ILE A 25 2.93 -14.97 -7.03
CA ILE A 25 1.67 -14.67 -7.74
C ILE A 25 0.52 -15.41 -7.09
N GLU A 26 0.72 -16.69 -6.76
CA GLU A 26 -0.29 -17.49 -6.07
C GLU A 26 -0.57 -16.96 -4.64
N THR A 27 0.44 -16.47 -3.94
CA THR A 27 0.27 -15.82 -2.64
C THR A 27 -0.65 -14.60 -2.74
N GLN A 28 -0.42 -13.73 -3.73
CA GLN A 28 -1.28 -12.56 -3.98
C GLN A 28 -2.69 -12.97 -4.40
N HIS A 29 -2.83 -14.00 -5.26
CA HIS A 29 -4.11 -14.54 -5.68
C HIS A 29 -4.91 -15.08 -4.48
N THR A 30 -4.28 -15.88 -3.63
CA THR A 30 -4.90 -16.44 -2.41
C THR A 30 -5.40 -15.32 -1.48
N MET A 31 -4.63 -14.23 -1.35
CA MET A 31 -5.02 -13.06 -0.57
C MET A 31 -6.27 -12.38 -1.15
N LEU A 32 -6.28 -12.13 -2.45
CA LEU A 32 -7.44 -11.52 -3.11
C LEU A 32 -8.67 -12.42 -3.03
N GLN A 33 -8.51 -13.73 -3.20
CA GLN A 33 -9.59 -14.69 -3.10
C GLN A 33 -10.19 -14.71 -1.70
N PHE A 34 -9.34 -14.68 -0.66
CA PHE A 34 -9.80 -14.57 0.74
C PHE A 34 -10.68 -13.33 0.96
N ILE A 35 -10.27 -12.17 0.43
CA ILE A 35 -11.04 -10.92 0.54
C ILE A 35 -12.40 -11.07 -0.17
N VAL A 36 -12.42 -11.65 -1.37
CA VAL A 36 -13.66 -11.89 -2.14
C VAL A 36 -14.58 -12.87 -1.41
N ASP A 37 -14.04 -13.96 -0.85
CA ASP A 37 -14.83 -14.94 -0.11
C ASP A 37 -15.45 -14.33 1.15
N LYS A 38 -14.69 -13.51 1.87
CA LYS A 38 -15.19 -12.77 3.04
C LYS A 38 -16.26 -11.75 2.65
N ALA A 39 -16.09 -11.04 1.53
CA ALA A 39 -17.12 -10.12 1.04
C ALA A 39 -18.42 -10.86 0.70
N ASN A 40 -18.33 -12.02 0.07
CA ASN A 40 -19.48 -12.86 -0.25
C ASN A 40 -20.17 -13.40 1.01
N GLU A 41 -19.40 -13.89 2.00
CA GLU A 41 -19.88 -14.36 3.30
C GLU A 41 -20.69 -13.27 4.03
N LEU A 42 -20.12 -12.05 4.08
CA LEU A 42 -20.70 -10.90 4.78
C LEU A 42 -21.73 -10.14 3.94
N LYS A 43 -21.96 -10.54 2.69
CA LYS A 43 -22.81 -9.85 1.71
C LYS A 43 -22.43 -8.37 1.59
N ALA A 44 -21.13 -8.11 1.44
CA ALA A 44 -20.53 -6.80 1.37
C ALA A 44 -19.99 -6.53 -0.04
N ASP A 45 -19.96 -5.26 -0.43
CA ASP A 45 -19.17 -4.77 -1.54
C ASP A 45 -17.69 -4.65 -1.11
N ILE A 46 -16.77 -4.58 -2.06
CA ILE A 46 -15.36 -4.31 -1.79
C ILE A 46 -15.05 -2.86 -2.16
N THR A 47 -14.22 -2.21 -1.36
CA THR A 47 -13.61 -0.92 -1.71
C THR A 47 -12.09 -1.06 -1.72
N ILE A 48 -11.44 -0.55 -2.77
CA ILE A 48 -9.99 -0.50 -2.92
C ILE A 48 -9.55 0.95 -2.91
N GLY A 49 -8.90 1.36 -1.83
CA GLY A 49 -8.50 2.74 -1.53
C GLY A 49 -7.25 3.22 -2.29
N GLY A 50 -6.93 2.62 -3.43
CA GLY A 50 -5.76 2.94 -4.25
C GLY A 50 -4.67 1.87 -4.19
N ASP A 51 -3.64 2.07 -4.99
CA ASP A 51 -2.45 1.22 -5.10
C ASP A 51 -2.74 -0.27 -5.23
N LEU A 52 -3.67 -0.58 -6.17
CA LEU A 52 -3.92 -1.95 -6.58
C LEU A 52 -2.66 -2.58 -7.20
N PHE A 53 -1.96 -1.85 -8.04
CA PHE A 53 -0.72 -2.28 -8.70
C PHE A 53 0.48 -1.56 -8.12
N ASP A 54 1.62 -2.27 -8.00
CA ASP A 54 2.87 -1.73 -7.45
C ASP A 54 3.56 -0.71 -8.38
N VAL A 55 3.29 -0.83 -9.68
CA VAL A 55 3.79 0.08 -10.71
C VAL A 55 2.70 0.37 -11.74
N PRO A 56 2.79 1.48 -12.50
CA PRO A 56 1.75 1.85 -13.46
C PRO A 56 1.47 0.78 -14.51
N ARG A 57 2.48 0.04 -14.93
CA ARG A 57 2.35 -1.02 -15.94
C ARG A 57 2.84 -2.35 -15.40
N VAL A 58 1.90 -3.21 -15.03
CA VAL A 58 2.19 -4.60 -14.65
C VAL A 58 1.94 -5.55 -15.82
N PRO A 59 2.56 -6.74 -15.84
CA PRO A 59 2.28 -7.75 -16.86
C PRO A 59 0.78 -8.11 -16.94
N PRO A 60 0.26 -8.45 -18.14
CA PRO A 60 -1.15 -8.84 -18.33
C PRO A 60 -1.60 -9.99 -17.42
N LEU A 61 -0.69 -10.85 -17.00
CA LEU A 61 -0.96 -11.93 -16.05
C LEU A 61 -1.51 -11.40 -14.73
N ILE A 62 -0.91 -10.34 -14.18
CA ILE A 62 -1.33 -9.71 -12.90
C ILE A 62 -2.72 -9.06 -13.04
N VAL A 63 -2.94 -8.32 -14.14
CA VAL A 63 -4.27 -7.74 -14.43
C VAL A 63 -5.32 -8.85 -14.56
N SER A 64 -4.99 -9.91 -15.30
CA SER A 64 -5.90 -11.05 -15.51
C SER A 64 -6.20 -11.80 -14.20
N MET A 65 -5.23 -11.97 -13.32
CA MET A 65 -5.41 -12.56 -12.01
C MET A 65 -6.44 -11.76 -11.21
N PHE A 66 -6.25 -10.45 -11.09
CA PHE A 66 -7.21 -9.57 -10.40
C PHE A 66 -8.62 -9.67 -10.98
N LEU A 67 -8.76 -9.51 -12.30
CA LEU A 67 -10.07 -9.55 -12.97
C LEU A 67 -10.77 -10.90 -12.80
N LYS A 68 -10.04 -12.00 -12.89
CA LYS A 68 -10.59 -13.35 -12.68
C LYS A 68 -11.08 -13.53 -11.26
N THR A 69 -10.34 -13.04 -10.27
CA THR A 69 -10.71 -13.16 -8.85
C THR A 69 -11.94 -12.32 -8.53
N ILE A 70 -11.99 -11.05 -8.96
CA ILE A 70 -13.14 -10.17 -8.71
C ILE A 70 -14.41 -10.68 -9.41
N LYS A 71 -14.30 -11.45 -10.47
CA LYS A 71 -15.47 -12.06 -11.13
C LYS A 71 -16.31 -12.93 -10.18
N TYR A 72 -15.69 -13.53 -9.16
CA TYR A 72 -16.40 -14.35 -8.14
C TYR A 72 -17.06 -13.53 -7.03
N LEU A 73 -16.84 -12.21 -6.99
CA LEU A 73 -17.54 -11.33 -6.05
C LEU A 73 -19.04 -11.28 -6.41
N ASN A 74 -19.92 -11.42 -5.41
CA ASN A 74 -21.35 -11.29 -5.59
C ASN A 74 -21.81 -9.81 -5.59
N GLY A 75 -21.10 -8.94 -4.87
CA GLY A 75 -21.32 -7.50 -4.79
C GLY A 75 -20.54 -6.72 -5.86
N ASN A 76 -20.33 -5.45 -5.57
CA ASN A 76 -19.55 -4.52 -6.39
C ASN A 76 -18.14 -4.31 -5.81
N CYS A 77 -17.20 -3.97 -6.68
CA CYS A 77 -15.86 -3.53 -6.30
C CYS A 77 -15.67 -2.08 -6.72
N TYR A 78 -15.67 -1.18 -5.76
CA TYR A 78 -15.37 0.25 -5.97
C TYR A 78 -13.86 0.47 -5.84
N ILE A 79 -13.25 1.09 -6.83
CA ILE A 79 -11.80 1.25 -6.89
C ILE A 79 -11.41 2.65 -7.34
N ILE A 80 -10.42 3.22 -6.67
CA ILE A 80 -9.71 4.42 -7.11
C ILE A 80 -8.27 4.07 -7.50
N ALA A 81 -7.63 4.94 -8.30
CA ALA A 81 -6.20 4.85 -8.53
C ALA A 81 -5.45 5.43 -7.32
N GLY A 82 -4.31 4.82 -7.00
CA GLY A 82 -3.29 5.42 -6.14
C GLY A 82 -2.10 5.93 -6.97
N ASN A 83 -1.14 6.54 -6.32
CA ASN A 83 0.04 7.13 -6.97
C ASN A 83 0.91 6.09 -7.70
N HIS A 84 1.06 4.86 -7.16
CA HIS A 84 1.78 3.77 -7.84
C HIS A 84 1.07 3.27 -9.10
N CYS A 85 -0.25 3.39 -9.15
CA CYS A 85 -1.03 2.97 -10.31
C CYS A 85 -0.90 3.89 -11.53
N LEU A 86 -0.33 5.09 -11.37
CA LEU A 86 -0.38 6.14 -12.38
C LEU A 86 1.03 6.57 -12.82
N PRO A 87 1.32 6.67 -14.13
CA PRO A 87 2.56 7.26 -14.61
C PRO A 87 2.68 8.70 -14.11
N TRP A 88 3.86 9.05 -13.56
CA TRP A 88 4.13 10.36 -12.98
C TRP A 88 3.17 10.76 -11.84
N HIS A 89 2.47 9.76 -11.24
CA HIS A 89 1.47 9.95 -10.18
C HIS A 89 0.29 10.85 -10.57
N LYS A 90 -0.02 10.94 -11.88
CA LYS A 90 -1.03 11.86 -12.39
C LYS A 90 -2.20 11.14 -13.05
N GLN A 91 -3.42 11.57 -12.70
CA GLN A 91 -4.67 11.03 -13.22
C GLN A 91 -4.80 11.22 -14.75
N GLU A 92 -4.23 12.30 -15.31
CA GLU A 92 -4.22 12.53 -16.75
C GLU A 92 -3.55 11.42 -17.56
N ASN A 93 -2.63 10.66 -16.91
CA ASN A 93 -1.90 9.55 -17.51
C ASN A 93 -2.54 8.18 -17.24
N LEU A 94 -3.77 8.15 -16.71
CA LEU A 94 -4.47 6.90 -16.36
C LEU A 94 -4.48 5.90 -17.50
N MET A 95 -4.80 6.36 -18.72
CA MET A 95 -4.91 5.48 -19.90
C MET A 95 -3.58 4.84 -20.32
N ASP A 96 -2.46 5.36 -19.86
CA ASP A 96 -1.12 4.81 -20.07
C ASP A 96 -0.71 3.78 -19.02
N SER A 97 -1.65 3.31 -18.20
CA SER A 97 -1.42 2.40 -17.08
C SER A 97 -2.26 1.13 -17.15
N SER A 98 -1.91 0.13 -16.34
CA SER A 98 -2.73 -1.05 -16.12
C SER A 98 -4.07 -0.72 -15.44
N MET A 99 -4.13 0.37 -14.65
CA MET A 99 -5.37 0.89 -14.09
C MET A 99 -6.28 1.46 -15.19
N GLY A 100 -5.73 2.00 -16.28
CA GLY A 100 -6.47 2.43 -17.45
C GLY A 100 -7.28 1.28 -18.10
N ILE A 101 -6.75 0.05 -18.05
CA ILE A 101 -7.51 -1.14 -18.49
C ILE A 101 -8.72 -1.33 -17.59
N ILE A 102 -8.52 -1.28 -16.25
CA ILE A 102 -9.60 -1.44 -15.26
C ILE A 102 -10.67 -0.36 -15.45
N SER A 103 -10.26 0.90 -15.60
CA SER A 103 -11.18 2.04 -15.77
C SER A 103 -11.99 1.99 -17.08
N SER A 104 -11.45 1.31 -18.09
CA SER A 104 -12.10 1.15 -19.41
C SER A 104 -13.06 -0.04 -19.47
N LEU A 105 -13.09 -0.89 -18.44
CA LEU A 105 -13.99 -2.03 -18.41
C LEU A 105 -15.44 -1.54 -18.27
N ASN A 106 -16.29 -2.01 -19.16
CA ASN A 106 -17.74 -1.87 -19.03
C ASN A 106 -18.30 -3.04 -18.22
N ASP A 107 -17.73 -3.26 -17.02
CA ASP A 107 -18.16 -4.31 -16.11
C ASP A 107 -19.09 -3.71 -15.05
N LYS A 108 -20.21 -4.39 -14.80
CA LYS A 108 -21.19 -3.92 -13.81
C LYS A 108 -20.72 -4.09 -12.37
N LYS A 109 -19.75 -4.96 -12.13
CA LYS A 109 -19.22 -5.27 -10.78
C LYS A 109 -17.99 -4.43 -10.44
N ILE A 110 -17.14 -4.10 -11.42
CA ILE A 110 -15.95 -3.30 -11.19
C ILE A 110 -16.28 -1.85 -11.53
N ILE A 111 -16.36 -1.03 -10.52
CA ILE A 111 -16.73 0.38 -10.61
C ILE A 111 -15.47 1.21 -10.32
N TYR A 112 -14.77 1.60 -11.39
CA TYR A 112 -13.71 2.58 -11.27
C TYR A 112 -14.34 3.95 -11.01
N LEU A 113 -13.91 4.59 -9.94
CA LEU A 113 -14.34 5.94 -9.58
C LEU A 113 -13.28 6.93 -10.06
N PRO A 114 -13.61 7.80 -11.04
CA PRO A 114 -12.72 8.87 -11.45
C PRO A 114 -12.38 9.76 -10.25
N CYS A 115 -11.09 10.01 -10.06
CA CYS A 115 -10.62 10.78 -8.91
C CYS A 115 -10.54 12.27 -9.23
N ASP A 116 -10.94 13.08 -8.27
CA ASP A 116 -10.43 14.45 -8.16
C ASP A 116 -8.98 14.37 -7.69
N GLU A 117 -8.08 15.03 -8.42
CA GLU A 117 -6.65 15.10 -8.09
C GLU A 117 -6.34 16.45 -7.47
N ALA A 118 -5.68 16.44 -6.33
CA ALA A 118 -5.13 17.63 -5.71
C ALA A 118 -3.64 17.43 -5.42
N ASN A 119 -2.84 18.45 -5.70
CA ASN A 119 -1.47 18.54 -5.23
C ASN A 119 -1.42 19.59 -4.12
N ILE A 120 -1.29 19.13 -2.89
CA ILE A 120 -1.26 19.99 -1.70
C ILE A 120 0.16 19.97 -1.15
N ASP A 121 0.91 21.06 -1.35
CA ASP A 121 2.28 21.22 -0.88
C ASP A 121 3.23 20.07 -1.30
N GLY A 122 3.07 19.58 -2.54
CA GLY A 122 3.89 18.46 -3.07
C GLY A 122 3.36 17.06 -2.74
N ARG A 123 2.22 16.96 -2.03
CA ARG A 123 1.54 15.70 -1.76
C ARG A 123 0.41 15.50 -2.77
N PHE A 124 0.40 14.33 -3.39
CA PHE A 124 -0.72 13.91 -4.23
C PHE A 124 -1.86 13.35 -3.36
N GLU A 125 -3.06 13.76 -3.70
CA GLU A 125 -4.29 13.21 -3.13
C GLU A 125 -5.24 12.86 -4.26
N HIS A 126 -5.68 11.61 -4.30
CA HIS A 126 -6.70 11.12 -5.19
C HIS A 126 -7.95 10.82 -4.37
N SER A 127 -9.09 11.41 -4.73
CA SER A 127 -10.32 11.18 -3.98
C SER A 127 -11.53 11.03 -4.89
N ALA A 128 -12.45 10.14 -4.50
CA ALA A 128 -13.72 9.96 -5.19
C ALA A 128 -14.82 9.55 -4.21
N GLN A 129 -16.03 10.07 -4.39
CA GLN A 129 -17.17 9.71 -3.57
C GLN A 129 -17.85 8.44 -4.07
N ILE A 130 -18.20 7.53 -3.16
CA ILE A 130 -19.10 6.41 -3.44
C ILE A 130 -20.56 6.90 -3.35
N ASN A 131 -20.85 7.72 -2.34
CA ASN A 131 -22.15 8.35 -2.10
C ASN A 131 -21.97 9.58 -1.17
N ASP A 132 -23.06 10.21 -0.75
CA ASP A 132 -23.02 11.41 0.09
C ASP A 132 -22.32 11.22 1.45
N GLU A 133 -22.21 9.98 1.95
CA GLU A 133 -21.65 9.66 3.27
C GLU A 133 -20.27 9.04 3.23
N ILE A 134 -19.84 8.51 2.06
CA ILE A 134 -18.62 7.70 1.94
C ILE A 134 -17.72 8.25 0.83
N VAL A 135 -16.49 8.56 1.19
CA VAL A 135 -15.44 8.97 0.25
C VAL A 135 -14.24 8.04 0.35
N LEU A 136 -13.67 7.64 -0.78
CA LEU A 136 -12.36 7.01 -0.89
C LEU A 136 -11.30 8.10 -1.08
N VAL A 137 -10.19 8.00 -0.36
CA VAL A 137 -9.08 8.97 -0.44
C VAL A 137 -7.75 8.22 -0.43
N HIS A 138 -6.92 8.40 -1.45
CA HIS A 138 -5.56 7.87 -1.46
C HIS A 138 -4.59 9.00 -1.20
N THR A 139 -4.09 9.07 0.03
CA THR A 139 -3.10 10.05 0.49
C THR A 139 -2.50 9.61 1.81
N LEU A 140 -1.22 9.90 2.03
CA LEU A 140 -0.52 9.55 3.27
C LEU A 140 -1.19 10.21 4.47
N THR A 141 -1.90 9.40 5.25
CA THR A 141 -2.74 9.85 6.36
C THR A 141 -2.32 9.20 7.67
N PHE A 142 -2.11 10.01 8.71
CA PHE A 142 -1.86 9.53 10.07
C PHE A 142 -3.10 9.70 10.96
N PRO A 143 -3.22 8.90 12.03
CA PRO A 143 -4.34 9.04 12.97
C PRO A 143 -4.46 10.44 13.54
N THR A 144 -3.36 10.99 14.07
CA THR A 144 -3.28 12.32 14.64
C THR A 144 -2.10 13.13 14.08
N LYS A 145 -2.09 14.43 14.35
CA LYS A 145 -0.99 15.31 13.93
C LYS A 145 0.35 14.93 14.58
N ASP A 146 0.30 14.43 15.81
CA ASP A 146 1.50 14.07 16.57
C ASP A 146 2.16 12.78 16.06
N ASP A 147 1.42 11.96 15.32
CA ASP A 147 1.95 10.75 14.70
C ASP A 147 2.75 11.02 13.42
N ILE A 148 2.66 12.23 12.86
CA ILE A 148 3.36 12.59 11.61
C ILE A 148 4.86 12.73 11.88
N PRO A 149 5.72 11.95 11.21
CA PRO A 149 7.17 12.08 11.33
C PRO A 149 7.65 13.48 10.94
N TYR A 150 8.64 14.00 11.65
CA TYR A 150 9.23 15.31 11.34
C TYR A 150 9.72 15.37 9.88
N GLY A 151 9.32 16.42 9.18
CA GLY A 151 9.68 16.62 7.76
C GLY A 151 8.83 15.81 6.76
N SER A 152 7.87 15.01 7.23
CA SER A 152 6.91 14.31 6.36
C SER A 152 5.82 15.27 5.87
N ASN A 153 5.51 15.18 4.58
CA ASN A 153 4.38 15.88 3.99
C ASN A 153 3.16 14.96 3.97
N ALA A 154 2.55 14.77 5.14
CA ALA A 154 1.39 13.91 5.35
C ALA A 154 0.19 14.69 5.87
N THR A 155 -1.00 14.11 5.77
CA THR A 155 -2.21 14.62 6.41
C THR A 155 -2.54 13.83 7.68
N TYR A 156 -3.56 14.24 8.43
CA TYR A 156 -4.08 13.49 9.57
C TYR A 156 -5.61 13.50 9.59
N SER A 157 -6.18 12.60 10.36
CA SER A 157 -7.61 12.29 10.30
C SER A 157 -8.51 13.50 10.45
N LEU A 158 -8.25 14.42 11.37
CA LEU A 158 -9.09 15.60 11.54
C LEU A 158 -9.06 16.54 10.33
N GLN A 159 -7.92 16.67 9.63
CA GLN A 159 -7.87 17.46 8.39
C GLN A 159 -8.74 16.86 7.29
N LEU A 160 -8.78 15.53 7.17
CA LEU A 160 -9.67 14.88 6.21
C LEU A 160 -11.14 15.04 6.61
N LEU A 161 -11.47 14.94 7.91
CA LEU A 161 -12.82 15.20 8.39
C LEU A 161 -13.27 16.64 8.10
N ASP A 162 -12.39 17.61 8.26
CA ASP A 162 -12.69 19.02 7.93
C ASP A 162 -12.88 19.22 6.41
N LYS A 163 -12.07 18.56 5.59
CA LYS A 163 -12.13 18.62 4.14
C LYS A 163 -13.41 18.01 3.57
N TYR A 164 -13.87 16.91 4.17
CA TYR A 164 -15.07 16.19 3.75
C TYR A 164 -16.20 16.27 4.80
N PRO A 165 -16.75 17.46 5.09
CA PRO A 165 -17.62 17.68 6.25
C PRO A 165 -18.95 16.92 6.20
N LYS A 166 -19.39 16.48 5.03
CA LYS A 166 -20.63 15.72 4.85
C LYS A 166 -20.41 14.22 4.96
N CYS A 167 -19.18 13.72 4.77
CA CYS A 167 -18.91 12.31 4.79
C CYS A 167 -18.81 11.79 6.23
N LYS A 168 -19.53 10.71 6.50
CA LYS A 168 -19.47 9.96 7.75
C LYS A 168 -18.26 9.01 7.78
N PHE A 169 -17.94 8.43 6.64
CA PHE A 169 -16.83 7.49 6.47
C PHE A 169 -15.84 8.01 5.43
N ILE A 170 -14.61 8.23 5.85
CA ILE A 170 -13.47 8.52 4.98
C ILE A 170 -12.59 7.28 4.97
N LEU A 171 -12.55 6.60 3.84
CA LEU A 171 -11.83 5.35 3.65
C LEU A 171 -10.52 5.67 2.92
N THR A 172 -9.38 5.47 3.62
CA THR A 172 -8.08 5.93 3.14
C THR A 172 -7.18 4.79 2.67
N GLY A 173 -6.14 5.13 1.91
CA GLY A 173 -4.98 4.31 1.54
C GLY A 173 -3.70 5.15 1.57
N ASP A 174 -2.57 4.59 1.06
CA ASP A 174 -1.20 5.11 1.03
C ASP A 174 -0.41 4.92 2.35
N MET A 175 -1.07 4.86 3.49
CA MET A 175 -0.44 4.49 4.75
C MET A 175 -0.50 2.98 4.94
N HIS A 176 0.64 2.29 4.91
CA HIS A 176 0.69 0.83 4.94
C HIS A 176 0.35 0.23 6.32
N SER A 177 0.32 1.03 7.39
CA SER A 177 -0.14 0.59 8.71
C SER A 177 -1.61 0.89 8.93
N SER A 178 -2.36 -0.05 9.49
CA SER A 178 -3.80 0.09 9.67
C SER A 178 -4.18 0.93 10.90
N PHE A 179 -5.23 1.75 10.76
CA PHE A 179 -5.85 2.45 11.90
C PHE A 179 -7.33 2.74 11.66
N VAL A 180 -8.03 2.99 12.75
CA VAL A 180 -9.38 3.57 12.76
C VAL A 180 -9.36 4.78 13.68
N PHE A 181 -9.69 5.93 13.14
CA PHE A 181 -9.88 7.17 13.90
C PHE A 181 -11.36 7.54 13.94
N ARG A 182 -11.85 7.94 15.11
CA ARG A 182 -13.23 8.37 15.32
C ARG A 182 -13.28 9.76 15.92
N ASP A 183 -14.07 10.65 15.33
CA ASP A 183 -14.50 11.89 15.92
C ASP A 183 -16.04 11.95 15.90
N LYS A 184 -16.65 11.90 17.09
CA LYS A 184 -18.10 11.80 17.27
C LYS A 184 -18.70 10.59 16.56
N ASP A 185 -19.46 10.81 15.48
CA ASP A 185 -20.12 9.81 14.64
C ASP A 185 -19.45 9.63 13.28
N ARG A 186 -18.25 10.23 13.08
CA ARG A 186 -17.48 10.21 11.84
C ARG A 186 -16.19 9.43 11.98
N TYR A 187 -15.77 8.77 10.91
CA TYR A 187 -14.68 7.82 10.93
C TYR A 187 -13.70 8.07 9.79
N VAL A 188 -12.41 7.94 10.09
CA VAL A 188 -11.33 7.77 9.11
C VAL A 188 -10.77 6.37 9.30
N ILE A 189 -10.78 5.57 8.24
CA ILE A 189 -10.41 4.15 8.28
C ILE A 189 -9.35 3.89 7.24
N ASN A 190 -8.18 3.45 7.69
CA ASN A 190 -7.08 3.01 6.86
C ASN A 190 -6.80 1.53 7.11
N PRO A 191 -6.91 0.66 6.09
CA PRO A 191 -6.70 -0.78 6.29
C PRO A 191 -5.22 -1.16 6.34
N GLY A 192 -4.34 -0.30 5.81
CA GLY A 192 -2.95 -0.62 5.55
C GLY A 192 -2.77 -1.51 4.32
N CYS A 193 -1.57 -2.00 4.11
CA CYS A 193 -1.29 -2.92 3.01
C CYS A 193 -1.85 -4.32 3.26
N THR A 194 -2.24 -5.02 2.19
CA THR A 194 -2.80 -6.38 2.29
C THR A 194 -1.74 -7.46 2.45
N THR A 195 -0.50 -7.17 2.04
CA THR A 195 0.65 -8.09 2.15
C THR A 195 1.89 -7.32 2.59
N ILE A 196 2.75 -7.97 3.37
CA ILE A 196 4.04 -7.39 3.76
C ILE A 196 5.00 -7.46 2.57
N GLN A 197 5.50 -6.31 2.13
CA GLN A 197 6.39 -6.19 0.98
C GLN A 197 7.72 -5.49 1.31
N THR A 198 7.87 -4.99 2.53
CA THR A 198 9.09 -4.31 3.00
C THR A 198 9.53 -4.85 4.36
N ALA A 199 10.83 -4.81 4.64
CA ALA A 199 11.38 -5.44 5.84
C ALA A 199 11.14 -4.63 7.13
N ASP A 200 10.79 -3.37 7.04
CA ASP A 200 10.37 -2.54 8.18
C ASP A 200 8.98 -2.90 8.71
N MET A 201 8.21 -3.69 7.94
CA MET A 201 6.86 -4.12 8.28
C MET A 201 6.77 -5.59 8.72
N LEU A 202 7.88 -6.27 9.03
CA LEU A 202 7.86 -7.71 9.39
C LEU A 202 6.94 -8.05 10.58
N ASP A 203 6.74 -7.11 11.50
CA ASP A 203 5.86 -7.28 12.65
C ASP A 203 4.41 -6.85 12.40
N TYR A 204 4.14 -6.24 11.24
CA TYR A 204 2.80 -5.82 10.85
C TYR A 204 1.87 -7.02 10.64
N LYS A 205 0.59 -6.83 10.96
CA LYS A 205 -0.47 -7.80 10.70
C LYS A 205 -1.44 -7.21 9.69
N PRO A 206 -1.37 -7.66 8.42
CA PRO A 206 -2.27 -7.17 7.38
C PRO A 206 -3.74 -7.35 7.75
N LYS A 207 -4.55 -6.34 7.42
CA LYS A 207 -5.97 -6.30 7.74
C LYS A 207 -6.79 -5.75 6.59
N ALA A 208 -8.06 -6.10 6.59
CA ALA A 208 -9.14 -5.37 5.93
C ALA A 208 -10.14 -4.93 6.99
N TYR A 209 -11.01 -3.99 6.68
CA TYR A 209 -12.09 -3.60 7.59
C TYR A 209 -13.45 -3.90 6.99
N PHE A 210 -14.24 -4.69 7.71
CA PHE A 210 -15.67 -4.78 7.46
C PHE A 210 -16.37 -3.56 8.07
N ILE A 211 -17.20 -2.90 7.26
CA ILE A 211 -17.93 -1.70 7.65
C ILE A 211 -19.40 -1.92 7.29
N ASP A 212 -20.26 -1.99 8.29
CA ASP A 212 -21.71 -1.86 8.09
C ASP A 212 -22.10 -0.44 8.52
N THR A 213 -22.54 0.38 7.58
CA THR A 213 -22.85 1.81 7.85
C THR A 213 -24.10 2.00 8.72
N GLY A 214 -24.74 0.89 9.11
CA GLY A 214 -25.99 0.86 9.83
C GLY A 214 -27.21 0.84 8.88
N ALA A 215 -28.26 0.17 9.31
CA ALA A 215 -29.51 0.15 8.58
C ALA A 215 -30.21 1.52 8.72
N ARG A 216 -30.69 2.05 7.60
CA ARG A 216 -31.64 3.17 7.63
C ARG A 216 -32.96 2.62 8.18
N ILE A 217 -33.32 3.00 9.40
CA ILE A 217 -34.61 2.65 10.00
C ILE A 217 -35.58 3.77 9.68
N ASP A 218 -36.63 3.44 8.91
CA ASP A 218 -37.74 4.34 8.67
C ASP A 218 -38.59 4.39 9.93
N VAL A 219 -38.56 5.51 10.64
CA VAL A 219 -39.39 5.74 11.80
C VAL A 219 -40.54 6.66 11.37
N SER A 220 -41.49 6.12 10.64
CA SER A 220 -42.74 6.85 10.35
C SER A 220 -43.54 7.02 11.63
N THR A 221 -43.54 8.23 12.18
CA THR A 221 -44.54 8.61 13.18
C THR A 221 -45.84 8.96 12.48
N LEU A 222 -46.94 8.35 12.90
CA LEU A 222 -48.28 8.48 12.31
C LEU A 222 -48.86 9.89 12.34
N GLN A 223 -48.14 10.93 12.77
CA GLN A 223 -48.69 12.28 12.95
C GLN A 223 -48.00 13.40 12.14
N ASP A 224 -46.77 13.18 11.61
CA ASP A 224 -46.11 14.24 10.82
C ASP A 224 -45.68 13.67 9.48
N LYS A 225 -45.92 14.43 8.41
CA LYS A 225 -45.56 14.08 7.02
C LYS A 225 -44.03 14.05 6.74
N GLU A 226 -43.19 14.13 7.73
CA GLU A 226 -41.75 14.02 7.59
C GLU A 226 -41.29 12.60 7.99
N THR A 227 -40.70 11.91 7.02
CA THR A 227 -40.08 10.61 7.27
C THR A 227 -38.77 10.84 8.02
N VAL A 228 -38.76 10.57 9.32
CA VAL A 228 -37.53 10.64 10.13
C VAL A 228 -36.78 9.33 9.99
N TYR A 229 -35.57 9.41 9.44
CA TYR A 229 -34.68 8.25 9.37
C TYR A 229 -33.76 8.23 10.60
N ARG A 230 -33.70 7.12 11.32
CA ARG A 230 -32.64 6.83 12.28
C ARG A 230 -31.70 5.81 11.69
N TYR A 231 -30.41 6.10 11.77
CA TYR A 231 -29.38 5.12 11.43
C TYR A 231 -29.05 4.32 12.68
N GLY A 232 -28.92 3.00 12.53
CA GLY A 232 -28.28 2.16 13.54
C GLY A 232 -26.82 2.59 13.75
N GLU A 233 -26.26 2.27 14.90
CA GLU A 233 -24.82 2.45 15.11
C GLU A 233 -24.04 1.65 14.04
N PRO A 234 -23.01 2.25 13.41
CA PRO A 234 -22.20 1.52 12.44
C PRO A 234 -21.36 0.46 13.12
N THR A 235 -21.14 -0.65 12.43
CA THR A 235 -20.21 -1.68 12.83
C THR A 235 -18.92 -1.55 12.02
N ILE A 236 -17.76 -1.52 12.69
CA ILE A 236 -16.45 -1.51 12.06
C ILE A 236 -15.64 -2.63 12.71
N GLU A 237 -15.30 -3.65 11.94
CA GLU A 237 -14.58 -4.83 12.41
C GLU A 237 -13.33 -5.07 11.58
N ALA A 238 -12.21 -5.34 12.26
CA ALA A 238 -10.97 -5.72 11.59
C ALA A 238 -11.04 -7.20 11.19
N ILE A 239 -10.73 -7.48 9.93
CA ILE A 239 -10.53 -8.82 9.39
C ILE A 239 -9.04 -9.03 9.23
N GLU A 240 -8.46 -9.93 10.03
CA GLU A 240 -7.06 -10.32 9.84
C GLU A 240 -6.92 -11.07 8.52
N LEU A 241 -5.97 -10.63 7.69
CA LEU A 241 -5.68 -11.26 6.41
C LEU A 241 -4.65 -12.39 6.59
N PRO A 242 -4.73 -13.45 5.77
CA PRO A 242 -3.75 -14.54 5.80
C PRO A 242 -2.33 -14.01 5.66
N ASN A 243 -1.48 -14.36 6.60
CA ASN A 243 -0.08 -13.94 6.60
C ASN A 243 0.78 -15.04 7.21
N ASP A 244 1.44 -15.83 6.36
CA ASP A 244 2.41 -16.82 6.83
C ASP A 244 3.74 -16.12 7.14
N ARG A 245 4.00 -15.90 8.42
CA ARG A 245 5.20 -15.22 8.91
C ARG A 245 6.47 -16.02 8.69
N THR A 246 6.38 -17.32 8.45
CA THR A 246 7.57 -18.16 8.14
C THR A 246 8.14 -17.85 6.76
N LEU A 247 7.34 -17.19 5.90
CA LEU A 247 7.75 -16.72 4.58
C LEU A 247 8.38 -15.33 4.59
N LEU A 248 8.57 -14.71 5.77
CA LEU A 248 9.17 -13.39 5.91
C LEU A 248 10.65 -13.50 6.30
N THR A 249 11.48 -12.61 5.76
CA THR A 249 12.93 -12.59 6.02
C THR A 249 13.48 -11.15 6.01
N ASP A 250 14.50 -10.93 6.80
CA ASP A 250 15.33 -9.72 6.81
C ASP A 250 16.78 -10.00 6.32
N SER A 251 17.03 -11.17 5.74
CA SER A 251 18.36 -11.63 5.34
C SER A 251 19.08 -10.62 4.44
N HIS A 252 18.37 -10.04 3.45
CA HIS A 252 18.91 -9.04 2.55
C HIS A 252 19.39 -7.77 3.27
N LEU A 253 18.77 -7.38 4.39
CA LEU A 253 19.24 -6.24 5.20
C LEU A 253 20.52 -6.61 5.97
N LYS A 254 20.60 -7.82 6.49
CA LYS A 254 21.79 -8.33 7.17
C LYS A 254 22.96 -8.42 6.19
N GLU A 255 22.75 -9.01 5.02
CA GLU A 255 23.75 -9.10 3.96
C GLU A 255 24.25 -7.71 3.53
N LYS A 256 23.34 -6.74 3.32
CA LYS A 256 23.71 -5.36 3.02
C LYS A 256 24.55 -4.74 4.14
N LYS A 257 24.13 -4.88 5.40
CA LYS A 257 24.86 -4.35 6.56
C LYS A 257 26.25 -4.96 6.68
N ASP A 258 26.37 -6.27 6.46
CA ASP A 258 27.64 -6.97 6.50
C ASP A 258 28.57 -6.48 5.38
N ARG A 259 28.04 -6.31 4.16
CA ARG A 259 28.77 -5.74 3.03
C ARG A 259 29.26 -4.32 3.35
N ASP A 260 28.35 -3.43 3.81
CA ASP A 260 28.69 -2.06 4.15
C ASP A 260 29.77 -2.00 5.25
N SER A 261 29.67 -2.86 6.29
CA SER A 261 30.69 -2.97 7.36
C SER A 261 32.04 -3.42 6.84
N ARG A 262 32.10 -4.35 5.87
CA ARG A 262 33.34 -4.79 5.24
C ARG A 262 33.97 -3.66 4.39
N ILE A 263 33.15 -2.90 3.66
CA ILE A 263 33.58 -1.73 2.90
C ILE A 263 34.17 -0.67 3.83
N ASP A 264 33.48 -0.35 4.93
CA ASP A 264 33.96 0.62 5.92
C ASP A 264 35.29 0.18 6.56
N SER A 265 35.41 -1.10 6.90
CA SER A 265 36.65 -1.68 7.44
C SER A 265 37.81 -1.58 6.44
N PHE A 266 37.51 -1.80 5.15
CA PHE A 266 38.48 -1.62 4.07
C PHE A 266 38.93 -0.17 3.95
N ILE A 267 37.98 0.79 3.92
CA ILE A 267 38.27 2.23 3.84
C ILE A 267 39.15 2.67 5.02
N GLN A 268 38.88 2.19 6.24
CA GLN A 268 39.68 2.49 7.42
C GLN A 268 41.09 1.91 7.31
N THR A 269 41.24 0.69 6.80
CA THR A 269 42.53 0.05 6.57
C THR A 269 43.38 0.84 5.57
N VAL A 270 42.76 1.29 4.46
CA VAL A 270 43.42 2.11 3.44
C VAL A 270 43.84 3.47 4.02
N LYS A 271 42.98 4.13 4.81
CA LYS A 271 43.29 5.39 5.48
C LYS A 271 44.43 5.28 6.47
N ASN A 272 44.49 4.21 7.24
CA ASN A 272 45.49 3.99 8.29
C ASN A 272 46.87 3.63 7.73
N ASN A 273 46.93 3.04 6.53
CA ASN A 273 48.21 2.65 5.89
C ASN A 273 48.96 3.81 5.18
N GLY A 274 48.51 5.05 5.29
CA GLY A 274 49.27 6.30 5.12
C GLY A 274 49.88 6.59 3.76
N LYS A 275 49.56 5.83 2.69
CA LYS A 275 50.13 6.01 1.34
C LYS A 275 49.01 6.13 0.30
N MET A 276 48.13 7.08 0.46
CA MET A 276 47.06 7.32 -0.52
C MET A 276 47.58 8.15 -1.70
N THR A 277 47.38 7.68 -2.92
CA THR A 277 47.38 8.49 -4.12
C THR A 277 45.99 9.11 -4.37
N LEU A 278 45.90 10.09 -5.27
CA LEU A 278 44.60 10.73 -5.61
C LEU A 278 43.63 9.80 -6.37
N SER A 279 44.11 8.61 -6.83
CA SER A 279 43.30 7.62 -7.54
C SER A 279 42.90 6.49 -6.62
N PHE A 280 41.61 6.22 -6.52
CA PHE A 280 41.05 5.06 -5.79
C PHE A 280 41.61 3.74 -6.36
N GLU A 281 41.68 3.62 -7.70
CA GLU A 281 42.16 2.42 -8.40
C GLU A 281 43.63 2.12 -8.10
N ASP A 282 44.48 3.13 -8.03
CA ASP A 282 45.91 2.95 -7.69
C ASP A 282 46.10 2.54 -6.23
N ASN A 283 45.28 3.07 -5.34
CA ASN A 283 45.30 2.69 -3.93
C ASN A 283 44.80 1.24 -3.73
N LEU A 284 43.78 0.83 -4.49
CA LEU A 284 43.26 -0.50 -4.52
C LEU A 284 44.30 -1.51 -5.03
N ARG A 285 44.92 -1.22 -6.16
CA ARG A 285 46.00 -2.07 -6.74
C ARG A 285 47.15 -2.25 -5.76
N LYS A 286 47.62 -1.17 -5.12
CA LYS A 286 48.66 -1.24 -4.09
C LYS A 286 48.26 -2.09 -2.88
N ALA A 287 47.00 -1.98 -2.43
CA ALA A 287 46.51 -2.77 -1.30
C ALA A 287 46.45 -4.28 -1.65
N MET A 288 46.10 -4.60 -2.89
CA MET A 288 46.12 -5.99 -3.41
C MET A 288 47.56 -6.54 -3.51
N GLU A 289 48.52 -5.75 -4.04
CA GLU A 289 49.91 -6.15 -4.21
C GLU A 289 50.67 -6.30 -2.89
N THR A 290 50.30 -5.56 -1.85
CA THR A 290 50.95 -5.63 -0.53
C THR A 290 50.44 -6.72 0.38
N GLY A 291 49.46 -7.55 -0.07
CA GLY A 291 48.90 -8.66 0.69
C GLY A 291 48.10 -8.25 1.92
N GLY A 292 47.72 -6.97 2.00
CA GLY A 292 46.97 -6.42 3.14
C GLY A 292 45.47 -6.69 3.11
N LEU A 293 44.96 -7.33 2.06
CA LEU A 293 43.51 -7.61 1.90
C LEU A 293 43.23 -9.11 2.13
N SER A 294 42.15 -9.38 2.84
CA SER A 294 41.66 -10.77 2.93
C SER A 294 41.08 -11.21 1.59
N GLN A 295 41.07 -12.52 1.33
CA GLN A 295 40.53 -13.14 0.11
C GLN A 295 39.05 -12.71 -0.11
N ASP A 296 38.28 -12.55 0.99
CA ASP A 296 36.89 -12.12 0.96
C ASP A 296 36.71 -10.70 0.45
N ILE A 297 37.64 -9.79 0.77
CA ILE A 297 37.61 -8.41 0.28
C ILE A 297 37.94 -8.37 -1.21
N ILE A 298 38.87 -9.19 -1.65
CA ILE A 298 39.27 -9.29 -3.07
C ILE A 298 38.06 -9.78 -3.90
N SER A 299 37.35 -10.81 -3.45
CA SER A 299 36.18 -11.32 -4.17
C SER A 299 35.04 -10.30 -4.28
N ILE A 300 34.78 -9.50 -3.24
CA ILE A 300 33.77 -8.41 -3.28
C ILE A 300 34.17 -7.34 -4.29
N LEU A 301 35.44 -6.97 -4.36
CA LEU A 301 35.92 -5.96 -5.29
C LEU A 301 35.88 -6.44 -6.75
N GLU A 302 36.07 -7.72 -6.99
CA GLU A 302 35.91 -8.37 -8.29
C GLU A 302 34.45 -8.44 -8.72
N GLU A 303 33.54 -8.69 -7.75
CA GLU A 303 32.10 -8.69 -7.99
C GLU A 303 31.58 -7.29 -8.39
N ILE A 304 31.96 -6.26 -7.64
CA ILE A 304 31.59 -4.86 -7.96
C ILE A 304 32.12 -4.46 -9.35
N ARG A 305 33.31 -4.90 -9.72
CA ARG A 305 33.90 -4.60 -11.03
C ARG A 305 33.25 -5.34 -12.19
N SER A 306 32.56 -6.45 -11.93
CA SER A 306 31.84 -7.22 -12.96
C SER A 306 30.42 -6.67 -13.22
N GLU A 307 29.93 -5.77 -12.38
CA GLU A 307 28.61 -5.14 -12.50
C GLU A 307 28.66 -3.77 -13.20
N GLU A 308 29.87 -3.20 -13.49
CA GLU A 308 30.07 -2.02 -14.35
C GLU A 308 30.35 -2.42 -15.81
#